data_cda298455c7ef7661ebf2a663e13a155
#
_entry.id   cda298455c7ef7661ebf2a663e13a155
#
_cell.length_a   1.000
_cell.length_b   1.000
_cell.length_c   1.000
_cell.angle_alpha   90.00
_cell.angle_beta   90.00
_cell.angle_gamma   90.00
#
_symmetry.space_group_name_H-M   'P 1'
#
loop_
_entity.id
_entity.type
_entity.pdbx_description
1 polymer ?
#
loop_
_entity_poly.entity_id
_entity_poly.type
_entity_poly.pdbx_seq_one_letter_code
_entity_poly.pdbx_strand_id
1 'polypeptide(L)'
;MCGDQTHFLLKDEEVESVGRTMAGVLRHFPERYGLEMDANGWVDLQDFITALQTRNRRFRFLKTNHILGLIQTDPKGRYEFRDGKIRATYGHSLDVDLDLPTENIPDVLFYPTSEEELNAVLQAGLRPSDRKMVHLSGTFGAALEAGRVRIQVPVILEIDVKSARASGVVIKKAGKTVYLTAEVPPVFLRRSERAEEELSPEEGPPA
;
A
#
# COMPACT_ATOMS: atom_id res chain seq x y z
N MET A 1 33.03 1.33 21.34
CA MET A 1 32.00 0.35 20.92
C MET A 1 30.78 0.62 21.77
N CYS A 2 29.83 1.41 21.23
CA CYS A 2 28.51 1.61 21.83
C CYS A 2 27.66 0.37 21.53
N GLY A 3 27.40 -0.43 22.58
CA GLY A 3 26.44 -1.52 22.49
C GLY A 3 25.02 -0.97 22.58
N ASP A 4 24.46 -0.53 21.46
CA ASP A 4 23.04 -0.23 21.39
C ASP A 4 22.26 -1.53 21.55
N GLN A 5 21.67 -1.73 22.72
CA GLN A 5 20.67 -2.77 22.94
C GLN A 5 19.43 -2.38 22.14
N THR A 6 19.24 -3.05 21.01
CA THR A 6 17.98 -2.96 20.26
C THR A 6 16.89 -3.61 21.10
N HIS A 7 16.02 -2.80 21.72
CA HIS A 7 14.83 -3.30 22.38
C HIS A 7 13.76 -3.58 21.32
N PHE A 8 13.32 -4.82 21.23
CA PHE A 8 12.10 -5.16 20.49
C PHE A 8 10.91 -4.43 21.11
N LEU A 9 10.31 -3.52 20.37
CA LEU A 9 9.15 -2.74 20.83
C LEU A 9 7.88 -3.60 20.90
N LEU A 10 7.72 -4.53 19.97
CA LEU A 10 6.56 -5.40 19.81
C LEU A 10 7.00 -6.80 19.41
N LYS A 11 6.24 -7.82 19.80
CA LYS A 11 6.37 -9.18 19.30
C LYS A 11 5.73 -9.29 17.91
N ASP A 12 6.12 -10.29 17.11
CA ASP A 12 5.60 -10.48 15.75
C ASP A 12 4.07 -10.57 15.70
N GLU A 13 3.45 -11.30 16.63
CA GLU A 13 1.99 -11.39 16.75
C GLU A 13 1.33 -10.04 17.06
N GLU A 14 1.99 -9.20 17.86
CA GLU A 14 1.52 -7.86 18.19
C GLU A 14 1.66 -6.93 16.99
N VAL A 15 2.79 -7.00 16.26
CA VAL A 15 3.02 -6.26 15.00
C VAL A 15 1.91 -6.57 14.00
N GLU A 16 1.60 -7.85 13.80
CA GLU A 16 0.55 -8.26 12.88
C GLU A 16 -0.84 -7.80 13.34
N SER A 17 -1.18 -8.01 14.60
CA SER A 17 -2.49 -7.66 15.17
C SER A 17 -2.73 -6.15 15.16
N VAL A 18 -1.76 -5.36 15.62
CA VAL A 18 -1.84 -3.90 15.61
C VAL A 18 -1.85 -3.37 14.18
N GLY A 19 -0.97 -3.86 13.32
CA GLY A 19 -0.91 -3.45 11.92
C GLY A 19 -2.21 -3.73 11.15
N ARG A 20 -2.85 -4.88 11.39
CA ARG A 20 -4.17 -5.20 10.80
C ARG A 20 -5.26 -4.25 11.29
N THR A 21 -5.25 -3.94 12.59
CA THR A 21 -6.22 -3.00 13.18
C THR A 21 -6.00 -1.58 12.66
N MET A 22 -4.75 -1.12 12.60
CA MET A 22 -4.39 0.18 11.99
C MET A 22 -4.94 0.28 10.57
N ALA A 23 -4.71 -0.75 9.74
CA ALA A 23 -5.20 -0.77 8.37
C ALA A 23 -6.72 -0.67 8.30
N GLY A 24 -7.44 -1.43 9.11
CA GLY A 24 -8.89 -1.41 9.16
C GLY A 24 -9.44 -0.03 9.55
N VAL A 25 -8.95 0.50 10.66
CA VAL A 25 -9.42 1.78 11.20
C VAL A 25 -9.12 2.93 10.25
N LEU A 26 -7.87 3.08 9.82
CA LEU A 26 -7.45 4.23 9.01
C LEU A 26 -7.97 4.20 7.56
N ARG A 27 -8.44 3.05 7.07
CA ARG A 27 -8.89 2.92 5.66
C ARG A 27 -10.40 2.80 5.50
N HIS A 28 -11.10 2.28 6.52
CA HIS A 28 -12.47 1.81 6.32
C HIS A 28 -13.47 2.34 7.34
N PHE A 29 -13.09 2.47 8.61
CA PHE A 29 -14.07 2.75 9.66
C PHE A 29 -13.51 3.55 10.87
N PRO A 30 -12.86 4.72 10.65
CA PRO A 30 -12.37 5.57 11.75
C PRO A 30 -13.50 6.00 12.69
N GLU A 31 -14.69 6.25 12.16
CA GLU A 31 -15.88 6.65 12.92
C GLU A 31 -16.31 5.60 13.93
N ARG A 32 -16.08 4.31 13.66
CA ARG A 32 -16.37 3.24 14.65
C ARG A 32 -15.48 3.32 15.87
N TYR A 33 -14.35 3.99 15.76
CA TYR A 33 -13.42 4.23 16.85
C TYR A 33 -13.59 5.63 17.46
N GLY A 34 -14.54 6.42 16.97
CA GLY A 34 -14.78 7.80 17.41
C GLY A 34 -13.66 8.75 16.97
N LEU A 35 -12.99 8.44 15.88
CA LEU A 35 -11.88 9.23 15.36
C LEU A 35 -12.37 10.22 14.32
N GLU A 36 -11.89 11.46 14.43
CA GLU A 36 -12.05 12.48 13.41
C GLU A 36 -10.94 12.36 12.38
N MET A 37 -11.32 12.08 11.14
CA MET A 37 -10.42 11.99 10.00
C MET A 37 -10.62 13.21 9.10
N ASP A 38 -9.54 13.90 8.74
CA ASP A 38 -9.62 15.02 7.81
C ASP A 38 -9.75 14.56 6.34
N ALA A 39 -9.98 15.51 5.43
CA ALA A 39 -10.19 15.23 4.01
C ALA A 39 -9.01 14.51 3.35
N ASN A 40 -7.80 14.61 3.91
CA ASN A 40 -6.59 13.94 3.42
C ASN A 40 -6.26 12.64 4.15
N GLY A 41 -7.19 12.14 4.98
CA GLY A 41 -7.08 10.87 5.68
C GLY A 41 -6.26 10.91 6.98
N TRP A 42 -5.91 12.10 7.48
CA TRP A 42 -5.14 12.25 8.70
C TRP A 42 -6.01 12.15 9.95
N VAL A 43 -5.49 11.45 10.96
CA VAL A 43 -6.08 11.27 12.29
C VAL A 43 -5.03 11.65 13.33
N ASP A 44 -5.42 12.27 14.44
CA ASP A 44 -4.50 12.54 15.53
C ASP A 44 -3.96 11.23 16.13
N LEU A 45 -2.65 11.18 16.37
CA LEU A 45 -1.97 9.97 16.83
C LEU A 45 -2.37 9.59 18.26
N GLN A 46 -2.58 10.56 19.14
CA GLN A 46 -2.94 10.29 20.53
C GLN A 46 -4.39 9.81 20.64
N ASP A 47 -5.30 10.43 19.89
CA ASP A 47 -6.68 10.00 19.78
C ASP A 47 -6.77 8.57 19.23
N PHE A 48 -5.96 8.27 18.21
CA PHE A 48 -5.87 6.93 17.64
C PHE A 48 -5.42 5.89 18.68
N ILE A 49 -4.35 6.15 19.41
CA ILE A 49 -3.86 5.25 20.46
C ILE A 49 -4.91 5.06 21.55
N THR A 50 -5.51 6.15 22.02
CA THR A 50 -6.57 6.13 23.06
C THR A 50 -7.77 5.32 22.60
N ALA A 51 -8.20 5.49 21.36
CA ALA A 51 -9.30 4.74 20.78
C ALA A 51 -9.01 3.23 20.72
N LEU A 52 -7.80 2.83 20.31
CA LEU A 52 -7.39 1.42 20.30
C LEU A 52 -7.36 0.82 21.70
N GLN A 53 -6.76 1.53 22.68
CA GLN A 53 -6.67 1.10 24.08
C GLN A 53 -8.04 0.91 24.73
N THR A 54 -8.97 1.81 24.44
CA THR A 54 -10.34 1.80 24.99
C THR A 54 -11.15 0.65 24.43
N ARG A 55 -11.06 0.41 23.13
CA ARG A 55 -11.87 -0.60 22.44
C ARG A 55 -11.34 -2.02 22.57
N ASN A 56 -10.04 -2.19 22.79
CA ASN A 56 -9.44 -3.51 22.90
C ASN A 56 -8.45 -3.57 24.06
N ARG A 57 -8.79 -4.34 25.11
CA ARG A 57 -7.94 -4.54 26.30
C ARG A 57 -6.54 -5.05 25.94
N ARG A 58 -6.38 -5.80 24.84
CA ARG A 58 -5.09 -6.29 24.36
C ARG A 58 -4.16 -5.17 23.89
N PHE A 59 -4.69 -3.99 23.58
CA PHE A 59 -3.92 -2.83 23.09
C PHE A 59 -3.61 -1.79 24.18
N ARG A 60 -3.90 -2.07 25.46
CA ARG A 60 -3.62 -1.14 26.57
C ARG A 60 -2.15 -0.78 26.74
N PHE A 61 -1.26 -1.63 26.24
CA PHE A 61 0.18 -1.40 26.28
C PHE A 61 0.69 -0.42 25.21
N LEU A 62 -0.12 -0.13 24.19
CA LEU A 62 0.29 0.73 23.08
C LEU A 62 0.69 2.11 23.54
N LYS A 63 1.77 2.61 22.98
CA LYS A 63 2.32 3.95 23.17
C LYS A 63 2.73 4.51 21.82
N THR A 64 3.02 5.80 21.77
CA THR A 64 3.49 6.50 20.57
C THR A 64 4.64 5.77 19.86
N ASN A 65 5.67 5.35 20.63
CA ASN A 65 6.83 4.66 20.07
C ASN A 65 6.48 3.33 19.38
N HIS A 66 5.46 2.60 19.85
CA HIS A 66 5.01 1.35 19.21
C HIS A 66 4.41 1.64 17.84
N ILE A 67 3.56 2.65 17.73
CA ILE A 67 2.93 3.04 16.45
C ILE A 67 3.97 3.61 15.49
N LEU A 68 4.86 4.50 15.97
CA LEU A 68 5.93 5.04 15.13
C LEU A 68 6.89 3.94 14.65
N GLY A 69 7.24 2.99 15.53
CA GLY A 69 8.04 1.83 15.15
C GLY A 69 7.38 1.00 14.04
N LEU A 70 6.08 0.72 14.15
CA LEU A 70 5.32 0.03 13.10
C LEU A 70 5.33 0.79 11.78
N ILE A 71 5.15 2.12 11.81
CA ILE A 71 5.20 2.95 10.61
C ILE A 71 6.57 2.90 9.94
N GLN A 72 7.64 3.03 10.72
CA GLN A 72 9.01 3.04 10.21
C GLN A 72 9.44 1.70 9.62
N THR A 73 9.04 0.60 10.26
CA THR A 73 9.44 -0.76 9.87
C THR A 73 8.48 -1.40 8.86
N ASP A 74 7.35 -0.75 8.53
CA ASP A 74 6.40 -1.30 7.57
C ASP A 74 7.06 -1.54 6.19
N PRO A 75 7.17 -2.79 5.73
CA PRO A 75 7.87 -3.11 4.49
C PRO A 75 7.15 -2.54 3.26
N LYS A 76 5.83 -2.36 3.33
CA LYS A 76 5.01 -1.85 2.22
C LYS A 76 4.83 -0.33 2.22
N GLY A 77 5.24 0.37 3.30
CA GLY A 77 5.03 1.81 3.45
C GLY A 77 3.55 2.21 3.42
N ARG A 78 2.73 1.48 4.20
CA ARG A 78 1.26 1.64 4.23
C ARG A 78 0.79 2.84 5.03
N TYR A 79 1.68 3.43 5.82
CA TYR A 79 1.34 4.46 6.79
C TYR A 79 2.32 5.62 6.73
N GLU A 80 1.84 6.78 7.09
CA GLU A 80 2.61 8.01 7.19
C GLU A 80 2.35 8.69 8.53
N PHE A 81 3.40 9.30 9.10
CA PHE A 81 3.32 10.15 10.28
C PHE A 81 3.86 11.54 9.93
N ARG A 82 3.09 12.57 10.27
CA ARG A 82 3.48 13.97 10.08
C ARG A 82 2.74 14.85 11.10
N ASP A 83 3.48 15.73 11.77
CA ASP A 83 2.93 16.77 12.66
C ASP A 83 1.94 16.25 13.72
N GLY A 84 2.27 15.12 14.36
CA GLY A 84 1.43 14.50 15.39
C GLY A 84 0.25 13.68 14.86
N LYS A 85 0.08 13.59 13.55
CA LYS A 85 -1.00 12.85 12.88
C LYS A 85 -0.47 11.63 12.13
N ILE A 86 -1.36 10.64 11.95
CA ILE A 86 -1.09 9.44 11.15
C ILE A 86 -2.16 9.25 10.09
N ARG A 87 -1.81 8.61 8.99
CA ARG A 87 -2.76 8.16 7.97
C ARG A 87 -2.32 6.87 7.30
N ALA A 88 -3.25 6.17 6.67
CA ALA A 88 -2.91 5.20 5.63
C ALA A 88 -2.63 5.95 4.32
N THR A 89 -1.68 5.44 3.52
CA THR A 89 -1.27 6.07 2.25
C THR A 89 -2.02 5.50 1.05
N TYR A 90 -2.73 4.38 1.21
CA TYR A 90 -3.55 3.75 0.17
C TYR A 90 -4.54 2.73 0.73
N GLY A 91 -5.44 2.25 -0.12
CA GLY A 91 -6.36 1.16 0.19
C GLY A 91 -7.65 1.60 0.88
N HIS A 92 -8.01 2.88 0.83
CA HIS A 92 -9.23 3.41 1.42
C HIS A 92 -10.48 2.96 0.67
N SER A 93 -11.54 2.66 1.42
CA SER A 93 -12.91 2.62 0.93
C SER A 93 -13.66 3.94 1.17
N LEU A 94 -13.06 4.82 1.98
CA LEU A 94 -13.54 6.16 2.29
C LEU A 94 -13.17 7.13 1.17
N ASP A 95 -13.90 8.23 1.09
CA ASP A 95 -13.61 9.30 0.17
C ASP A 95 -12.58 10.26 0.79
N VAL A 96 -11.31 10.05 0.45
CA VAL A 96 -10.19 10.85 0.92
C VAL A 96 -9.38 11.33 -0.28
N ASP A 97 -8.98 12.58 -0.28
CA ASP A 97 -8.09 13.15 -1.29
C ASP A 97 -6.64 13.12 -0.75
N LEU A 98 -5.96 12.03 -1.03
CA LEU A 98 -4.57 11.86 -0.63
C LEU A 98 -3.66 12.76 -1.47
N ASP A 99 -3.02 13.73 -0.82
CA ASP A 99 -2.01 14.64 -1.38
C ASP A 99 -0.66 13.93 -1.61
N LEU A 100 -0.69 12.84 -2.39
CA LEU A 100 0.47 11.99 -2.65
C LEU A 100 1.34 12.55 -3.78
N PRO A 101 2.68 12.34 -3.72
CA PRO A 101 3.60 12.82 -4.74
C PRO A 101 3.38 12.14 -6.10
N THR A 102 3.61 12.91 -7.17
CA THR A 102 3.54 12.47 -8.58
C THR A 102 4.91 12.42 -9.25
N GLU A 103 5.97 12.71 -8.51
CA GLU A 103 7.36 12.66 -8.96
C GLU A 103 7.96 11.27 -8.76
N ASN A 104 9.05 11.00 -9.46
CA ASN A 104 9.83 9.77 -9.36
C ASN A 104 8.97 8.50 -9.55
N ILE A 105 8.05 8.54 -10.51
CA ILE A 105 7.26 7.40 -10.91
C ILE A 105 8.06 6.59 -11.95
N PRO A 106 8.23 5.27 -11.82
CA PRO A 106 8.89 4.44 -12.81
C PRO A 106 8.22 4.51 -14.17
N ASP A 107 8.97 4.32 -15.24
CA ASP A 107 8.44 4.30 -16.62
C ASP A 107 7.53 3.12 -16.91
N VAL A 108 7.65 2.05 -16.11
CA VAL A 108 6.81 0.85 -16.19
C VAL A 108 6.28 0.52 -14.78
N LEU A 109 4.99 0.24 -14.69
CA LEU A 109 4.32 -0.30 -13.50
C LEU A 109 3.61 -1.61 -13.86
N PHE A 110 3.15 -2.33 -12.84
CA PHE A 110 2.60 -3.67 -13.00
C PHE A 110 1.24 -3.80 -12.32
N TYR A 111 0.37 -4.63 -12.92
CA TYR A 111 -0.95 -4.94 -12.36
C TYR A 111 -1.25 -6.44 -12.48
N PRO A 112 -1.66 -7.13 -11.40
CA PRO A 112 -2.05 -8.53 -11.46
C PRO A 112 -3.52 -8.67 -11.87
N THR A 113 -3.80 -9.58 -12.80
CA THR A 113 -5.15 -9.97 -13.23
C THR A 113 -5.23 -11.50 -13.34
N SER A 114 -6.43 -12.05 -13.48
CA SER A 114 -6.61 -13.47 -13.81
C SER A 114 -6.60 -13.69 -15.33
N GLU A 115 -6.39 -14.93 -15.76
CA GLU A 115 -6.44 -15.27 -17.19
C GLU A 115 -7.87 -15.04 -17.74
N GLU A 116 -8.92 -15.26 -16.92
CA GLU A 116 -10.32 -15.03 -17.29
C GLU A 116 -10.62 -13.55 -17.53
N GLU A 117 -10.01 -12.65 -16.71
CA GLU A 117 -10.25 -11.21 -16.80
C GLU A 117 -9.34 -10.52 -17.83
N LEU A 118 -8.25 -11.18 -18.24
CA LEU A 118 -7.19 -10.59 -19.06
C LEU A 118 -7.72 -9.88 -20.31
N ASN A 119 -8.54 -10.56 -21.10
CA ASN A 119 -9.08 -10.00 -22.36
C ASN A 119 -9.99 -8.80 -22.10
N ALA A 120 -10.81 -8.86 -21.07
CA ALA A 120 -11.69 -7.76 -20.68
C ALA A 120 -10.89 -6.53 -20.25
N VAL A 121 -9.84 -6.74 -19.45
CA VAL A 121 -8.95 -5.65 -19.00
C VAL A 121 -8.18 -5.04 -20.16
N LEU A 122 -7.64 -5.85 -21.07
CA LEU A 122 -6.90 -5.35 -22.25
C LEU A 122 -7.81 -4.57 -23.20
N GLN A 123 -9.13 -4.82 -23.22
CA GLN A 123 -10.09 -4.09 -24.04
C GLN A 123 -10.64 -2.83 -23.35
N ALA A 124 -10.95 -2.92 -22.06
CA ALA A 124 -11.64 -1.84 -21.33
C ALA A 124 -10.68 -0.90 -20.56
N GLY A 125 -9.44 -1.31 -20.33
CA GLY A 125 -8.51 -0.64 -19.44
C GLY A 125 -8.71 -1.03 -17.96
N LEU A 126 -7.91 -0.41 -17.09
CA LEU A 126 -8.03 -0.61 -15.65
C LEU A 126 -8.92 0.48 -15.04
N ARG A 127 -9.87 0.07 -14.25
CA ARG A 127 -10.75 0.96 -13.45
C ARG A 127 -10.85 0.45 -12.02
N PRO A 128 -11.13 1.34 -11.05
CA PRO A 128 -11.39 0.93 -9.68
C PRO A 128 -12.59 -0.02 -9.58
N SER A 129 -12.51 -1.02 -8.70
CA SER A 129 -13.60 -1.93 -8.40
C SER A 129 -14.15 -1.72 -6.98
N ASP A 130 -13.58 -2.41 -6.00
CA ASP A 130 -13.92 -2.35 -4.58
C ASP A 130 -13.24 -1.19 -3.82
N ARG A 131 -12.34 -0.49 -4.48
CA ARG A 131 -11.57 0.65 -3.95
C ARG A 131 -11.82 1.90 -4.78
N LYS A 132 -11.39 3.06 -4.27
CA LYS A 132 -11.55 4.35 -4.95
C LYS A 132 -10.53 4.59 -6.07
N MET A 133 -9.41 3.86 -6.07
CA MET A 133 -8.31 4.01 -7.03
C MET A 133 -7.80 2.65 -7.50
N VAL A 134 -7.26 2.62 -8.71
CA VAL A 134 -6.48 1.48 -9.21
C VAL A 134 -5.14 1.45 -8.48
N HIS A 135 -4.74 0.25 -8.02
CA HIS A 135 -3.49 0.03 -7.31
C HIS A 135 -2.51 -0.67 -8.25
N LEU A 136 -1.40 -0.01 -8.53
CA LEU A 136 -0.33 -0.52 -9.38
C LEU A 136 0.89 -0.86 -8.53
N SER A 137 1.69 -1.80 -8.98
CA SER A 137 2.91 -2.23 -8.30
C SER A 137 4.16 -1.71 -9.04
N GLY A 138 5.19 -1.33 -8.28
CA GLY A 138 6.44 -0.80 -8.83
C GLY A 138 7.36 -1.86 -9.43
N THR A 139 7.14 -3.14 -9.08
CA THR A 139 7.93 -4.26 -9.59
C THR A 139 7.05 -5.43 -9.97
N PHE A 140 7.54 -6.29 -10.86
CA PHE A 140 6.86 -7.53 -11.25
C PHE A 140 6.59 -8.43 -10.03
N GLY A 141 7.60 -8.64 -9.17
CA GLY A 141 7.49 -9.46 -7.97
C GLY A 141 6.43 -8.91 -6.98
N ALA A 142 6.38 -7.59 -6.78
CA ALA A 142 5.35 -6.98 -5.92
C ALA A 142 3.92 -7.13 -6.50
N ALA A 143 3.78 -7.10 -7.83
CA ALA A 143 2.49 -7.36 -8.49
C ALA A 143 2.08 -8.83 -8.34
N LEU A 144 3.02 -9.75 -8.52
CA LEU A 144 2.79 -11.19 -8.36
C LEU A 144 2.37 -11.52 -6.93
N GLU A 145 3.09 -10.99 -5.92
CA GLU A 145 2.75 -11.15 -4.51
C GLU A 145 1.34 -10.59 -4.18
N ALA A 146 1.03 -9.41 -4.72
CA ALA A 146 -0.29 -8.80 -4.53
C ALA A 146 -1.41 -9.61 -5.19
N GLY A 147 -1.16 -10.18 -6.38
CA GLY A 147 -2.11 -11.01 -7.11
C GLY A 147 -2.40 -12.33 -6.41
N ARG A 148 -1.40 -12.99 -5.86
CA ARG A 148 -1.53 -14.29 -5.16
C ARG A 148 -2.44 -14.27 -3.93
N VAL A 149 -2.76 -13.09 -3.42
CA VAL A 149 -3.75 -12.95 -2.33
C VAL A 149 -5.17 -13.39 -2.76
N ARG A 150 -5.51 -13.23 -4.05
CA ARG A 150 -6.86 -13.47 -4.58
C ARG A 150 -6.89 -14.44 -5.78
N ILE A 151 -5.78 -14.59 -6.47
CA ILE A 151 -5.65 -15.32 -7.73
C ILE A 151 -4.60 -16.40 -7.54
N GLN A 152 -4.92 -17.64 -7.84
CA GLN A 152 -4.00 -18.76 -7.65
C GLN A 152 -2.79 -18.64 -8.59
N VAL A 153 -3.03 -18.29 -9.86
CA VAL A 153 -1.98 -18.06 -10.86
C VAL A 153 -2.26 -16.70 -11.50
N PRO A 154 -1.69 -15.60 -10.97
CA PRO A 154 -1.93 -14.27 -11.53
C PRO A 154 -1.15 -14.06 -12.83
N VAL A 155 -1.82 -13.46 -13.80
CA VAL A 155 -1.18 -12.89 -14.99
C VAL A 155 -0.80 -11.45 -14.67
N ILE A 156 0.41 -11.06 -15.06
CA ILE A 156 0.89 -9.69 -14.81
C ILE A 156 0.77 -8.87 -16.09
N LEU A 157 0.15 -7.71 -15.97
CA LEU A 157 0.14 -6.68 -16.99
C LEU A 157 1.24 -5.65 -16.71
N GLU A 158 1.89 -5.19 -17.77
CA GLU A 158 2.76 -4.02 -17.75
C GLU A 158 2.00 -2.79 -18.21
N ILE A 159 2.25 -1.68 -17.54
CA ILE A 159 1.72 -0.37 -17.87
C ILE A 159 2.84 0.51 -18.42
N ASP A 160 2.69 1.04 -19.64
CA ASP A 160 3.55 2.09 -20.17
C ASP A 160 3.21 3.42 -19.51
N VAL A 161 3.83 3.66 -18.36
CA VAL A 161 3.63 4.84 -17.52
C VAL A 161 4.09 6.11 -18.22
N LYS A 162 5.18 6.04 -18.97
CA LYS A 162 5.71 7.20 -19.69
C LYS A 162 4.69 7.74 -20.68
N SER A 163 4.15 6.88 -21.53
CA SER A 163 3.11 7.26 -22.52
C SER A 163 1.80 7.65 -21.85
N ALA A 164 1.38 6.91 -20.79
CA ALA A 164 0.16 7.22 -20.05
C ALA A 164 0.21 8.62 -19.43
N ARG A 165 1.32 8.98 -18.76
CA ARG A 165 1.51 10.31 -18.17
C ARG A 165 1.58 11.42 -19.23
N ALA A 166 2.23 11.17 -20.34
CA ALA A 166 2.26 12.10 -21.47
C ALA A 166 0.87 12.38 -22.04
N SER A 167 -0.06 11.41 -21.91
CA SER A 167 -1.48 11.54 -22.32
C SER A 167 -2.38 12.09 -21.19
N GLY A 168 -1.83 12.51 -20.05
CA GLY A 168 -2.58 13.15 -18.97
C GLY A 168 -3.02 12.20 -17.83
N VAL A 169 -2.64 10.91 -17.85
CA VAL A 169 -2.93 10.01 -16.72
C VAL A 169 -2.11 10.43 -15.50
N VAL A 170 -2.78 10.73 -14.40
CA VAL A 170 -2.14 11.10 -13.14
C VAL A 170 -1.87 9.83 -12.34
N ILE A 171 -0.58 9.61 -12.02
CA ILE A 171 -0.15 8.49 -11.18
C ILE A 171 0.53 9.07 -9.95
N LYS A 172 0.10 8.60 -8.76
CA LYS A 172 0.59 9.06 -7.46
C LYS A 172 1.37 7.92 -6.78
N LYS A 173 2.48 8.23 -6.12
CA LYS A 173 3.25 7.27 -5.32
C LYS A 173 2.64 7.17 -3.92
N ALA A 174 2.16 5.98 -3.54
CA ALA A 174 1.42 5.78 -2.29
C ALA A 174 2.19 4.98 -1.23
N GLY A 175 3.05 4.07 -1.63
CA GLY A 175 3.87 3.28 -0.73
C GLY A 175 5.26 3.05 -1.30
N LYS A 176 6.03 2.13 -0.71
CA LYS A 176 7.37 1.81 -1.22
C LYS A 176 7.32 1.25 -2.64
N THR A 177 6.34 0.39 -2.92
CA THR A 177 6.13 -0.26 -4.22
C THR A 177 4.72 -0.10 -4.76
N VAL A 178 3.89 0.78 -4.16
CA VAL A 178 2.48 0.95 -4.52
C VAL A 178 2.25 2.32 -5.12
N TYR A 179 1.54 2.34 -6.25
CA TYR A 179 1.16 3.53 -7.00
C TYR A 179 -0.34 3.53 -7.22
N LEU A 180 -0.93 4.72 -7.28
CA LEU A 180 -2.37 4.92 -7.45
C LEU A 180 -2.68 5.74 -8.68
N THR A 181 -3.75 5.38 -9.37
CA THR A 181 -4.33 6.18 -10.46
C THR A 181 -5.84 6.01 -10.48
N ALA A 182 -6.55 6.97 -11.07
CA ALA A 182 -8.00 6.86 -11.25
C ALA A 182 -8.35 5.75 -12.25
N GLU A 183 -7.61 5.67 -13.36
CA GLU A 183 -7.79 4.65 -14.40
C GLU A 183 -6.53 4.51 -15.24
N VAL A 184 -6.44 3.44 -16.03
CA VAL A 184 -5.43 3.27 -17.07
C VAL A 184 -6.13 2.88 -18.37
N PRO A 185 -6.09 3.72 -19.42
CA PRO A 185 -6.61 3.36 -20.73
C PRO A 185 -5.95 2.09 -21.31
N PRO A 186 -6.71 1.28 -22.08
CA PRO A 186 -6.22 -0.01 -22.59
C PRO A 186 -4.97 0.10 -23.48
N VAL A 187 -4.82 1.19 -24.20
CA VAL A 187 -3.68 1.44 -25.10
C VAL A 187 -2.31 1.43 -24.38
N PHE A 188 -2.29 1.63 -23.08
CA PHE A 188 -1.07 1.61 -22.26
C PHE A 188 -0.83 0.28 -21.55
N LEU A 189 -1.68 -0.74 -21.80
CA LEU A 189 -1.59 -2.05 -21.16
C LEU A 189 -1.06 -3.10 -22.14
N ARG A 190 -0.20 -3.98 -21.63
CA ARG A 190 0.20 -5.20 -22.34
C ARG A 190 0.41 -6.33 -21.34
N ARG A 191 0.28 -7.57 -21.80
CA ARG A 191 0.70 -8.75 -21.02
C ARG A 191 2.21 -8.70 -20.83
N SER A 192 2.67 -8.93 -19.61
CA SER A 192 4.11 -9.06 -19.34
C SER A 192 4.62 -10.38 -19.91
N GLU A 193 5.76 -10.34 -20.58
CA GLU A 193 6.46 -11.53 -21.10
C GLU A 193 7.46 -12.09 -20.07
N ARG A 194 7.59 -11.44 -18.89
CA ARG A 194 8.50 -11.90 -17.84
C ARG A 194 7.97 -13.18 -17.22
N ALA A 195 8.83 -14.20 -17.12
CA ALA A 195 8.52 -15.43 -16.43
C ALA A 195 8.73 -15.28 -14.91
N GLU A 196 8.11 -16.16 -14.12
CA GLU A 196 8.30 -16.21 -12.66
C GLU A 196 9.75 -16.52 -12.24
N GLU A 197 10.59 -17.00 -13.14
CA GLU A 197 11.99 -17.39 -12.90
C GLU A 197 12.92 -16.21 -12.56
N GLU A 198 12.54 -14.97 -12.87
CA GLU A 198 13.32 -13.77 -12.48
C GLU A 198 13.17 -13.40 -10.98
N LEU A 199 12.47 -14.21 -10.19
CA LEU A 199 12.24 -14.00 -8.76
C LEU A 199 13.31 -14.63 -7.86
N SER A 200 14.39 -15.17 -8.38
CA SER A 200 15.54 -15.55 -7.55
C SER A 200 16.12 -14.28 -6.90
N PRO A 201 16.33 -14.25 -5.58
CA PRO A 201 16.97 -13.11 -4.95
C PRO A 201 18.34 -12.93 -5.61
N GLU A 202 18.63 -11.70 -6.06
CA GLU A 202 19.99 -11.35 -6.47
C GLU A 202 20.91 -11.76 -5.30
N GLU A 203 21.77 -12.74 -5.55
CA GLU A 203 22.84 -13.08 -4.64
C GLU A 203 23.65 -11.81 -4.43
N GLY A 204 23.70 -11.34 -3.17
CA GLY A 204 24.51 -10.20 -2.80
C GLY A 204 25.96 -10.41 -3.25
N PRO A 205 26.71 -9.34 -3.50
CA PRO A 205 28.09 -9.45 -3.97
C PRO A 205 28.90 -10.35 -3.04
N PRO A 206 29.78 -11.20 -3.61
CA PRO A 206 30.63 -12.07 -2.81
C PRO A 206 31.53 -11.24 -1.89
N ALA A 207 31.70 -11.73 -0.66
CA ALA A 207 32.48 -11.12 0.42
C ALA A 207 33.95 -10.92 0.06
#